data_de3b59a35ae6331ed5a081a22b387a18
#
_entry.id   de3b59a35ae6331ed5a081a22b387a18
#
_cell.length_a   1.000
_cell.length_b   1.000
_cell.length_c   1.000
_cell.angle_alpha   90.00
_cell.angle_beta   90.00
_cell.angle_gamma   90.00
#
_symmetry.space_group_name_H-M   'P 1'
#
loop_
_entity.id
_entity.type
_entity.pdbx_description
1 polymer ?
#
loop_
_entity_poly.entity_id
_entity_poly.type
_entity_poly.pdbx_seq_one_letter_code
_entity_poly.pdbx_strand_id
1 'polypeptide(L)'
;MTNDDWTLIAAEVLATCKQANPRFPNPDPDRPRIWGYAMRRSGLPPWKNLWIEAVGEYFCHPHGDAIPLPADIIQAARRVRDRQETDPRLKARWDAMREQRRNTIDKQIATGTHRLQLEAARRTPEQRHKRTFDVQKIIETNWKGKTRL
;
A
#
# COMPACT_ATOMS: atom_id res chain seq x y z
N MET A 1 -1.91 11.36 9.12
CA MET A 1 -1.02 10.19 9.02
C MET A 1 0.00 10.42 7.93
N THR A 2 1.24 10.33 8.29
CA THR A 2 2.40 10.61 7.46
C THR A 2 2.82 9.37 6.64
N ASN A 3 3.72 9.55 5.67
CA ASN A 3 4.34 8.43 4.97
C ASN A 3 5.11 7.52 5.92
N ASP A 4 5.64 8.08 6.99
CA ASP A 4 6.45 7.36 7.98
C ASP A 4 5.61 6.34 8.76
N ASP A 5 4.34 6.65 9.08
CA ASP A 5 3.44 5.72 9.76
C ASP A 5 3.20 4.45 8.92
N TRP A 6 3.00 4.62 7.61
CA TRP A 6 2.84 3.49 6.69
C TRP A 6 4.12 2.67 6.53
N THR A 7 5.26 3.32 6.57
CA THR A 7 6.57 2.64 6.51
C THR A 7 6.79 1.80 7.76
N LEU A 8 6.41 2.30 8.94
CA LEU A 8 6.49 1.54 10.19
C LEU A 8 5.56 0.32 10.19
N ILE A 9 4.30 0.47 9.75
CA ILE A 9 3.37 -0.66 9.63
C ILE A 9 3.92 -1.69 8.65
N ALA A 10 4.45 -1.25 7.51
CA ALA A 10 5.04 -2.13 6.52
C ALA A 10 6.27 -2.89 7.04
N ALA A 11 7.11 -2.24 7.85
CA ALA A 11 8.25 -2.89 8.49
C ALA A 11 7.81 -4.03 9.42
N GLU A 12 6.74 -3.82 10.19
CA GLU A 12 6.18 -4.87 11.06
C GLU A 12 5.54 -6.01 10.27
N VAL A 13 4.83 -5.69 9.18
CA VAL A 13 4.28 -6.70 8.26
C VAL A 13 5.40 -7.56 7.68
N LEU A 14 6.48 -6.95 7.21
CA LEU A 14 7.66 -7.67 6.68
C LEU A 14 8.32 -8.54 7.74
N ALA A 15 8.47 -8.04 8.96
CA ALA A 15 9.01 -8.81 10.08
C ALA A 15 8.12 -10.03 10.40
N THR A 16 6.79 -9.84 10.39
CA THR A 16 5.83 -10.94 10.61
C THR A 16 5.89 -11.96 9.48
N CYS A 17 5.99 -11.53 8.22
CA CYS A 17 6.18 -12.42 7.08
C CYS A 17 7.47 -13.25 7.23
N LYS A 18 8.56 -12.63 7.72
CA LYS A 18 9.83 -13.32 7.97
C LYS A 18 9.71 -14.35 9.09
N GLN A 19 8.95 -14.05 10.15
CA GLN A 19 8.70 -15.00 11.24
C GLN A 19 7.84 -16.19 10.76
N ALA A 20 6.84 -15.93 9.93
CA ALA A 20 5.96 -16.96 9.39
C ALA A 20 6.65 -17.85 8.32
N ASN A 21 7.56 -17.27 7.55
CA ASN A 21 8.31 -17.98 6.52
C ASN A 21 9.82 -17.65 6.61
N PRO A 22 10.63 -18.56 7.17
CA PRO A 22 12.08 -18.35 7.28
C PRO A 22 12.81 -18.13 5.94
N ARG A 23 12.22 -18.59 4.82
CA ARG A 23 12.75 -18.36 3.47
C ARG A 23 12.46 -16.94 2.96
N PHE A 24 11.58 -16.20 3.63
CA PHE A 24 11.33 -14.80 3.27
C PHE A 24 12.64 -14.02 3.33
N PRO A 25 13.03 -13.29 2.27
CA PRO A 25 14.29 -12.56 2.25
C PRO A 25 14.33 -11.50 3.34
N ASN A 26 15.52 -11.24 3.87
CA ASN A 26 15.69 -10.14 4.78
C ASN A 26 15.26 -8.84 4.08
N PRO A 27 14.40 -8.03 4.71
CA PRO A 27 13.99 -6.77 4.13
C PRO A 27 15.21 -5.85 4.02
N ASP A 28 15.44 -5.37 2.82
CA ASP A 28 16.36 -4.28 2.59
C ASP A 28 15.75 -2.98 3.16
N PRO A 29 16.56 -1.95 3.49
CA PRO A 29 16.09 -0.72 4.13
C PRO A 29 14.98 0.02 3.35
N ASP A 30 14.96 -0.11 2.01
CA ASP A 30 13.95 0.55 1.17
C ASP A 30 12.64 -0.24 1.04
N ARG A 31 12.65 -1.53 1.33
CA ARG A 31 11.48 -2.40 1.16
C ARG A 31 10.28 -1.95 2.00
N PRO A 32 10.42 -1.58 3.29
CA PRO A 32 9.28 -1.06 4.07
C PRO A 32 8.64 0.18 3.46
N ARG A 33 9.43 1.07 2.86
CA ARG A 33 8.95 2.27 2.19
C ARG A 33 8.10 1.93 0.95
N ILE A 34 8.57 0.99 0.13
CA ILE A 34 7.87 0.53 -1.08
C ILE A 34 6.55 -0.17 -0.68
N TRP A 35 6.60 -1.05 0.32
CA TRP A 35 5.41 -1.73 0.82
C TRP A 35 4.41 -0.76 1.46
N GLY A 36 4.89 0.17 2.29
CA GLY A 36 4.06 1.20 2.90
C GLY A 36 3.33 2.06 1.85
N TYR A 37 4.01 2.40 0.75
CA TYR A 37 3.40 3.10 -0.36
C TYR A 37 2.28 2.27 -1.02
N ALA A 38 2.51 0.99 -1.29
CA ALA A 38 1.51 0.10 -1.87
C ALA A 38 0.29 -0.08 -0.94
N MET A 39 0.55 -0.33 0.36
CA MET A 39 -0.48 -0.49 1.39
C MET A 39 -1.33 0.79 1.52
N ARG A 40 -0.72 1.96 1.55
CA ARG A 40 -1.42 3.25 1.56
C ARG A 40 -2.38 3.40 0.38
N ARG A 41 -1.97 2.99 -0.81
CA ARG A 41 -2.79 3.07 -2.03
C ARG A 41 -3.94 2.06 -2.07
N SER A 42 -3.95 1.07 -1.22
CA SER A 42 -5.01 0.05 -1.17
C SER A 42 -6.38 0.61 -0.77
N GLY A 43 -6.40 1.79 -0.14
CA GLY A 43 -7.61 2.39 0.42
C GLY A 43 -8.03 1.82 1.77
N LEU A 44 -7.30 0.83 2.30
CA LEU A 44 -7.54 0.27 3.63
C LEU A 44 -6.99 1.20 4.73
N PRO A 45 -7.51 1.13 5.95
CA PRO A 45 -7.02 1.95 7.05
C PRO A 45 -5.64 1.51 7.54
N PRO A 46 -4.88 2.43 8.13
CA PRO A 46 -3.56 2.15 8.72
C PRO A 46 -3.69 1.54 10.13
N TRP A 47 -4.51 0.53 10.26
CA TRP A 47 -4.65 -0.19 11.53
C TRP A 47 -3.66 -1.34 11.55
N LYS A 48 -2.63 -1.22 12.36
CA LYS A 48 -1.59 -2.23 12.53
C LYS A 48 -2.16 -3.65 12.64
N ASN A 49 -3.15 -3.84 13.51
CA ASN A 49 -3.76 -5.15 13.76
C ASN A 49 -4.40 -5.75 12.50
N LEU A 50 -5.04 -4.93 11.66
CA LEU A 50 -5.59 -5.38 10.38
C LEU A 50 -4.50 -5.98 9.48
N TRP A 51 -3.36 -5.32 9.40
CA TRP A 51 -2.27 -5.73 8.55
C TRP A 51 -1.51 -6.95 9.08
N ILE A 52 -1.35 -7.05 10.40
CA ILE A 52 -0.76 -8.25 11.03
C ILE A 52 -1.70 -9.45 10.88
N GLU A 53 -3.01 -9.26 11.08
CA GLU A 53 -4.01 -10.30 10.85
C GLU A 53 -4.04 -10.74 9.37
N ALA A 54 -3.83 -9.81 8.43
CA ALA A 54 -3.72 -10.11 7.01
C ALA A 54 -2.54 -11.02 6.66
N VAL A 55 -1.41 -10.90 7.35
CA VAL A 55 -0.29 -11.83 7.19
C VAL A 55 -0.71 -13.23 7.65
N GLY A 56 -1.35 -13.35 8.81
CA GLY A 56 -1.91 -14.63 9.27
C GLY A 56 -2.92 -15.21 8.27
N GLU A 57 -3.83 -14.40 7.77
CA GLU A 57 -4.82 -14.79 6.76
C GLU A 57 -4.16 -15.31 5.47
N TYR A 58 -3.07 -14.66 5.01
CA TYR A 58 -2.32 -15.11 3.84
C TYR A 58 -1.73 -16.51 4.06
N PHE A 59 -1.06 -16.71 5.20
CA PHE A 59 -0.38 -17.99 5.49
C PHE A 59 -1.35 -19.12 5.88
N CYS A 60 -2.60 -18.82 6.25
CA CYS A 60 -3.64 -19.84 6.47
C CYS A 60 -4.20 -20.44 5.17
N HIS A 61 -3.96 -19.82 4.03
CA HIS A 61 -4.42 -20.34 2.73
C HIS A 61 -3.28 -21.03 1.99
N PRO A 62 -3.59 -22.02 1.13
CA PRO A 62 -2.58 -22.64 0.29
C PRO A 62 -1.95 -21.59 -0.65
N HIS A 63 -0.66 -21.38 -0.52
CA HIS A 63 0.12 -20.43 -1.35
C HIS A 63 1.39 -21.04 -1.92
N GLY A 64 1.62 -22.37 -1.69
CA GLY A 64 2.85 -23.05 -2.06
C GLY A 64 4.07 -22.42 -1.36
N ASP A 65 5.22 -22.49 -2.02
CA ASP A 65 6.48 -21.88 -1.56
C ASP A 65 6.62 -20.40 -1.98
N ALA A 66 5.54 -19.77 -2.44
CA ALA A 66 5.58 -18.40 -2.92
C ALA A 66 5.86 -17.41 -1.78
N ILE A 67 6.76 -16.48 -2.07
CA ILE A 67 7.06 -15.34 -1.19
C ILE A 67 5.95 -14.30 -1.39
N PRO A 68 5.27 -13.85 -0.32
CA PRO A 68 4.20 -12.88 -0.46
C PRO A 68 4.69 -11.56 -1.04
N LEU A 69 3.90 -11.03 -1.96
CA LEU A 69 4.05 -9.69 -2.51
C LEU A 69 3.12 -8.70 -1.78
N PRO A 70 3.34 -7.39 -1.89
CA PRO A 70 2.42 -6.40 -1.32
C PRO A 70 0.96 -6.62 -1.73
N ALA A 71 0.72 -7.01 -2.99
CA ALA A 71 -0.61 -7.27 -3.52
C ALA A 71 -1.30 -8.43 -2.80
N ASP A 72 -0.58 -9.48 -2.44
CA ASP A 72 -1.12 -10.66 -1.76
C ASP A 72 -1.58 -10.31 -0.35
N ILE A 73 -0.77 -9.54 0.37
CA ILE A 73 -1.12 -9.06 1.73
C ILE A 73 -2.28 -8.06 1.67
N ILE A 74 -2.36 -7.21 0.65
CA ILE A 74 -3.50 -6.32 0.45
C ILE A 74 -4.79 -7.13 0.19
N GLN A 75 -4.73 -8.19 -0.61
CA GLN A 75 -5.88 -9.07 -0.83
C GLN A 75 -6.28 -9.80 0.45
N ALA A 76 -5.32 -10.30 1.22
CA ALA A 76 -5.59 -10.88 2.52
C ALA A 76 -6.23 -9.87 3.49
N ALA A 77 -5.75 -8.63 3.53
CA ALA A 77 -6.32 -7.57 4.35
C ALA A 77 -7.77 -7.23 3.95
N ARG A 78 -8.11 -7.33 2.66
CA ARG A 78 -9.50 -7.18 2.20
C ARG A 78 -10.38 -8.32 2.72
N ARG A 79 -9.91 -9.58 2.68
CA ARG A 79 -10.66 -10.71 3.26
C ARG A 79 -10.86 -10.55 4.77
N VAL A 80 -9.84 -10.10 5.50
CA VAL A 80 -9.94 -9.79 6.92
C VAL A 80 -10.99 -8.71 7.16
N ARG A 81 -10.94 -7.61 6.40
CA ARG A 81 -11.94 -6.55 6.46
C ARG A 81 -13.35 -7.11 6.25
N ASP A 82 -13.57 -7.88 5.19
CA ASP A 82 -14.88 -8.40 4.83
C ASP A 82 -15.43 -9.30 5.94
N ARG A 83 -14.57 -10.11 6.59
CA ARG A 83 -14.92 -10.89 7.76
C ARG A 83 -15.24 -10.01 8.98
N GLN A 84 -14.46 -8.96 9.23
CA GLN A 84 -14.71 -8.03 10.35
C GLN A 84 -15.96 -7.19 10.14
N GLU A 85 -16.35 -6.89 8.91
CA GLU A 85 -17.59 -6.17 8.59
C GLU A 85 -18.84 -7.03 8.80
N THR A 86 -18.73 -8.35 8.79
CA THR A 86 -19.83 -9.26 9.14
C THR A 86 -20.02 -9.39 10.65
N ASP A 87 -19.01 -9.08 11.46
CA ASP A 87 -19.12 -9.05 12.93
C ASP A 87 -19.75 -7.73 13.40
N PRO A 88 -20.94 -7.74 14.03
CA PRO A 88 -21.62 -6.51 14.48
C PRO A 88 -20.77 -5.63 15.39
N ARG A 89 -19.85 -6.22 16.18
CA ARG A 89 -18.98 -5.50 17.11
C ARG A 89 -17.89 -4.70 16.38
N LEU A 90 -17.38 -5.26 15.28
CA LEU A 90 -16.30 -4.64 14.50
C LEU A 90 -16.85 -3.75 13.39
N LYS A 91 -18.06 -4.04 12.90
CA LYS A 91 -18.73 -3.26 11.86
C LYS A 91 -18.85 -1.78 12.23
N ALA A 92 -19.22 -1.48 13.46
CA ALA A 92 -19.36 -0.10 13.93
C ALA A 92 -18.05 0.71 13.74
N ARG A 93 -16.89 0.10 13.93
CA ARG A 93 -15.59 0.73 13.70
C ARG A 93 -15.36 1.05 12.23
N TRP A 94 -15.74 0.14 11.33
CA TRP A 94 -15.62 0.34 9.88
C TRP A 94 -16.57 1.43 9.39
N ASP A 95 -17.79 1.46 9.91
CA ASP A 95 -18.79 2.47 9.57
C ASP A 95 -18.35 3.87 10.06
N ALA A 96 -17.83 3.97 11.26
CA ALA A 96 -17.27 5.23 11.79
C ALA A 96 -16.10 5.75 10.93
N MET A 97 -15.21 4.85 10.47
CA MET A 97 -14.12 5.24 9.58
C MET A 97 -14.64 5.74 8.21
N ARG A 98 -15.65 5.07 7.63
CA ARG A 98 -16.27 5.51 6.37
C ARG A 98 -16.91 6.87 6.51
N GLU A 99 -17.63 7.08 7.60
CA GLU A 99 -18.28 8.36 7.91
C GLU A 99 -17.24 9.47 8.07
N GLN A 100 -16.17 9.22 8.80
CA GLN A 100 -15.08 10.18 8.95
C GLN A 100 -14.45 10.57 7.60
N ARG A 101 -14.24 9.58 6.71
CA ARG A 101 -13.75 9.85 5.35
C ARG A 101 -14.72 10.70 4.55
N ARG A 102 -16.02 10.36 4.58
CA ARG A 102 -17.06 11.13 3.89
C ARG A 102 -17.05 12.57 4.37
N ASN A 103 -17.09 12.80 5.68
CA ASN A 103 -17.05 14.11 6.28
C ASN A 103 -15.79 14.91 5.91
N THR A 104 -14.65 14.24 5.78
CA THR A 104 -13.40 14.89 5.33
C THR A 104 -13.48 15.32 3.87
N ILE A 105 -14.02 14.47 3.00
CA ILE A 105 -14.21 14.78 1.58
C ILE A 105 -15.20 15.93 1.42
N ASP A 106 -16.33 15.89 2.14
CA ASP A 106 -17.36 16.94 2.10
C ASP A 106 -16.78 18.30 2.54
N LYS A 107 -15.98 18.32 3.60
CA LYS A 107 -15.26 19.52 4.01
C LYS A 107 -14.28 20.01 2.95
N GLN A 108 -13.55 19.14 2.31
CA GLN A 108 -12.62 19.49 1.22
C GLN A 108 -13.36 20.05 -0.01
N ILE A 109 -14.53 19.51 -0.33
CA ILE A 109 -15.40 20.03 -1.38
C ILE A 109 -15.92 21.43 -1.01
N ALA A 110 -16.44 21.59 0.21
CA ALA A 110 -17.00 22.86 0.69
C ALA A 110 -15.94 23.98 0.73
N THR A 111 -14.70 23.66 1.06
CA THR A 111 -13.57 24.62 1.08
C THR A 111 -12.91 24.84 -0.28
N GLY A 112 -13.34 24.11 -1.33
CA GLY A 112 -12.72 24.16 -2.65
C GLY A 112 -11.34 23.49 -2.74
N THR A 113 -10.82 22.95 -1.65
CA THR A 113 -9.49 22.33 -1.58
C THR A 113 -9.42 21.10 -2.47
N HIS A 114 -10.51 20.36 -2.60
CA HIS A 114 -10.61 19.19 -3.48
C HIS A 114 -10.44 19.57 -4.95
N ARG A 115 -11.00 20.71 -5.38
CA ARG A 115 -10.85 21.24 -6.74
C ARG A 115 -9.40 21.58 -7.04
N LEU A 116 -8.71 22.24 -6.10
CA LEU A 116 -7.30 22.59 -6.23
C LEU A 116 -6.41 21.34 -6.35
N GLN A 117 -6.71 20.30 -5.59
CA GLN A 117 -5.99 19.03 -5.68
C GLN A 117 -6.23 18.33 -7.02
N LEU A 118 -7.45 18.34 -7.55
CA LEU A 118 -7.78 17.79 -8.87
C LEU A 118 -7.13 18.60 -9.99
N GLU A 119 -7.11 19.92 -9.89
CA GLU A 119 -6.44 20.80 -10.85
C GLU A 119 -4.92 20.60 -10.80
N ALA A 120 -4.31 20.47 -9.62
CA ALA A 120 -2.90 20.14 -9.47
C ALA A 120 -2.57 18.75 -10.05
N ALA A 121 -3.46 17.76 -9.88
CA ALA A 121 -3.30 16.44 -10.49
C ALA A 121 -3.48 16.43 -12.01
N ARG A 122 -4.25 17.39 -12.56
CA ARG A 122 -4.47 17.55 -14.02
C ARG A 122 -3.37 18.37 -14.70
N ARG A 123 -2.67 19.23 -13.96
CA ARG A 123 -1.67 20.19 -14.49
C ARG A 123 -0.38 19.56 -14.99
N THR A 124 -0.28 18.25 -15.23
CA THR A 124 0.98 17.64 -15.64
C THR A 124 0.96 16.79 -16.91
N PRO A 125 0.43 17.28 -18.08
CA PRO A 125 0.77 16.64 -19.36
C PRO A 125 2.28 16.76 -19.66
N GLU A 126 2.88 17.94 -19.45
CA GLU A 126 4.32 18.17 -19.70
C GLU A 126 5.23 17.45 -18.69
N GLN A 127 4.84 17.36 -17.41
CA GLN A 127 5.59 16.60 -16.43
C GLN A 127 5.45 15.07 -16.63
N ARG A 128 4.34 14.58 -17.18
CA ARG A 128 4.23 13.18 -17.63
C ARG A 128 5.20 12.90 -18.77
N HIS A 129 5.36 13.81 -19.71
CA HIS A 129 6.35 13.68 -20.81
C HIS A 129 7.79 13.70 -20.28
N LYS A 130 8.15 14.60 -19.37
CA LYS A 130 9.48 14.61 -18.75
C LYS A 130 9.78 13.32 -17.98
N ARG A 131 8.84 12.78 -17.20
CA ARG A 131 9.02 11.51 -16.48
C ARG A 131 9.15 10.31 -17.41
N THR A 132 8.42 10.28 -18.52
CA THR A 132 8.55 9.20 -19.51
C THR A 132 9.91 9.27 -20.21
N PHE A 133 10.45 10.46 -20.46
CA PHE A 133 11.80 10.66 -21.02
C PHE A 133 12.89 10.23 -20.05
N ASP A 134 12.74 10.52 -18.74
CA ASP A 134 13.70 10.11 -17.71
C ASP A 134 13.69 8.58 -17.49
N VAL A 135 12.53 7.93 -17.54
CA VAL A 135 12.41 6.46 -17.46
C VAL A 135 13.04 5.81 -18.69
N GLN A 136 12.83 6.35 -19.88
CA GLN A 136 13.46 5.85 -21.10
C GLN A 136 14.99 5.99 -21.07
N LYS A 137 15.50 7.10 -20.54
CA LYS A 137 16.92 7.35 -20.34
C LYS A 137 17.55 6.37 -19.33
N ILE A 138 16.84 6.05 -18.26
CA ILE A 138 17.24 5.04 -17.27
C ILE A 138 17.27 3.63 -17.88
N ILE A 139 16.27 3.28 -18.69
CA ILE A 139 16.22 2.00 -19.40
C ILE A 139 17.38 1.87 -20.38
N GLU A 140 17.65 2.89 -21.19
CA GLU A 140 18.75 2.91 -22.15
C GLU A 140 20.12 2.83 -21.47
N THR A 141 20.30 3.51 -20.32
CA THR A 141 21.55 3.48 -19.56
C THR A 141 21.80 2.11 -18.95
N ASN A 142 20.77 1.45 -18.43
CA ASN A 142 20.88 0.12 -17.85
C ASN A 142 21.00 -1.00 -18.90
N TRP A 143 20.49 -0.78 -20.12
CA TRP A 143 20.58 -1.78 -21.20
C TRP A 143 21.95 -1.79 -21.86
N LYS A 144 22.57 -0.61 -22.06
CA LYS A 144 23.92 -0.50 -22.67
C LYS A 144 25.05 -1.06 -21.79
N GLY A 145 24.78 -1.27 -20.48
CA GLY A 145 25.75 -1.87 -19.56
C GLY A 145 25.83 -3.40 -19.59
N LYS A 146 24.92 -4.09 -20.28
CA LYS A 146 24.85 -5.57 -20.30
C LYS A 146 25.31 -6.23 -21.61
N THR A 147 25.78 -5.47 -22.58
CA THR A 147 26.22 -5.99 -23.90
C THR A 147 27.75 -5.98 -24.05
N ARG A 148 28.51 -6.17 -22.97
CA ARG A 148 29.94 -6.46 -23.06
C ARG A 148 30.24 -7.73 -22.23
N LEU A 149 30.02 -8.86 -22.86
CA LEU A 149 30.74 -10.11 -22.65
C LEU A 149 31.08 -10.70 -24.02
#